data_07e8431c9246e02a113f8256bbb29deb
#
_entry.id   07e8431c9246e02a113f8256bbb29deb
#
_cell.length_a   1.000
_cell.length_b   1.000
_cell.length_c   1.000
_cell.angle_alpha   90.00
_cell.angle_beta   90.00
_cell.angle_gamma   90.00
#
_symmetry.space_group_name_H-M   'P 1'
#
loop_
_entity.id
_entity.type
_entity.pdbx_description
1 polymer ?
#
loop_
_entity_poly.entity_id
_entity_poly.type
_entity_poly.pdbx_seq_one_letter_code
_entity_poly.pdbx_strand_id
1 'polypeptide(L)'
;MLDAFFQSLANLSRRVLTPSSFNSAQWKAVAPAIRQVSFFSATVDKMRVLAAYKRMLTDWIEGATEEVQGPYGQATAYKVGSQADFVLQSRELLIKEGLASPEDFKDERLSNIGSSERLKLVFNTNIQQAQQLATWQRKVSNPDYINQFPAARFIRTPGVTSPRPRHIAAENEVRRWDDFEFWLFQNAADIGGFEVPWGPWGFNSYMLQEPVKRKEAERLGLVKPGEIVKPIDGSRWGAPADKLKDGTKANIKAIPLEISAQGQAELKAQFGSDFINDNGKISLKAFNELRRKAGV
;
A
#
# COMPACT_ATOMS: atom_id res chain seq x y z
N MET A 1 17.19 -11.59 -4.95
CA MET A 1 15.76 -11.68 -5.35
C MET A 1 14.86 -12.14 -4.20
N LEU A 2 15.19 -13.20 -3.50
CA LEU A 2 14.41 -13.74 -2.36
C LEU A 2 14.13 -12.69 -1.25
N ASP A 3 15.11 -11.86 -0.90
CA ASP A 3 14.99 -10.86 0.16
C ASP A 3 13.91 -9.79 -0.13
N ALA A 4 13.84 -9.25 -1.34
CA ALA A 4 12.81 -8.26 -1.71
C ALA A 4 11.40 -8.87 -1.73
N PHE A 5 11.28 -10.15 -2.02
CA PHE A 5 10.04 -10.90 -1.99
C PHE A 5 9.54 -11.05 -0.53
N PHE A 6 10.40 -11.53 0.39
CA PHE A 6 10.06 -11.63 1.80
C PHE A 6 9.74 -10.28 2.44
N GLN A 7 10.45 -9.22 2.03
CA GLN A 7 10.15 -7.87 2.49
C GLN A 7 8.78 -7.37 1.97
N SER A 8 8.44 -7.67 0.72
CA SER A 8 7.12 -7.33 0.17
C SER A 8 5.99 -8.04 0.92
N LEU A 9 6.17 -9.31 1.21
CA LEU A 9 5.25 -10.11 2.01
C LEU A 9 5.11 -9.56 3.42
N ALA A 10 6.23 -9.26 4.09
CA ALA A 10 6.24 -8.66 5.42
C ALA A 10 5.50 -7.30 5.42
N ASN A 11 5.74 -6.46 4.42
CA ASN A 11 5.09 -5.16 4.30
C ASN A 11 3.56 -5.27 4.14
N LEU A 12 3.09 -6.22 3.34
CA LEU A 12 1.66 -6.47 3.19
C LEU A 12 1.06 -7.07 4.48
N SER A 13 1.73 -8.07 5.05
CA SER A 13 1.29 -8.77 6.26
C SER A 13 1.16 -7.85 7.48
N ARG A 14 2.01 -6.84 7.56
CA ARG A 14 2.02 -5.84 8.65
C ARG A 14 0.85 -4.85 8.60
N ARG A 15 0.17 -4.70 7.46
CA ARG A 15 -0.94 -3.75 7.36
C ARG A 15 -2.14 -4.22 8.18
N VAL A 16 -2.72 -3.29 8.94
CA VAL A 16 -3.89 -3.54 9.77
C VAL A 16 -5.15 -3.44 8.91
N LEU A 17 -6.03 -4.43 9.01
CA LEU A 17 -7.34 -4.39 8.36
C LEU A 17 -8.13 -3.20 8.90
N THR A 18 -8.57 -2.32 8.02
CA THR A 18 -9.26 -1.08 8.38
C THR A 18 -10.58 -0.99 7.63
N PRO A 19 -11.62 -1.74 8.05
CA PRO A 19 -12.93 -1.71 7.43
C PRO A 19 -13.57 -0.34 7.65
N SER A 20 -14.17 0.20 6.61
CA SER A 20 -14.78 1.54 6.68
C SER A 20 -15.75 1.75 5.50
N SER A 21 -16.83 2.49 5.75
CA SER A 21 -17.72 3.02 4.72
C SER A 21 -17.13 4.20 3.94
N PHE A 22 -15.94 4.67 4.31
CA PHE A 22 -15.29 5.80 3.65
C PHE A 22 -15.09 5.55 2.16
N ASN A 23 -15.45 6.53 1.36
CA ASN A 23 -15.01 6.60 -0.02
C ASN A 23 -13.54 7.06 -0.12
N SER A 24 -12.99 7.05 -1.32
CA SER A 24 -11.58 7.43 -1.52
C SER A 24 -11.27 8.88 -1.14
N ALA A 25 -12.22 9.81 -1.26
CA ALA A 25 -12.03 11.21 -0.87
C ALA A 25 -11.96 11.37 0.66
N GLN A 26 -12.87 10.73 1.38
CA GLN A 26 -12.86 10.70 2.84
C GLN A 26 -11.60 10.03 3.38
N TRP A 27 -11.16 8.94 2.75
CA TRP A 27 -9.92 8.25 3.13
C TRP A 27 -8.67 9.14 2.99
N LYS A 28 -8.63 10.02 2.00
CA LYS A 28 -7.52 10.98 1.85
C LYS A 28 -7.39 11.96 3.02
N ALA A 29 -8.49 12.25 3.72
CA ALA A 29 -8.47 13.11 4.91
C ALA A 29 -7.93 12.40 6.17
N VAL A 30 -7.76 11.08 6.12
CA VAL A 30 -7.14 10.30 7.21
C VAL A 30 -5.64 10.61 7.27
N ALA A 31 -5.10 10.74 8.48
CA ALA A 31 -3.69 11.06 8.67
C ALA A 31 -2.76 10.07 7.92
N PRO A 32 -1.69 10.54 7.25
CA PRO A 32 -0.79 9.71 6.44
C PRO A 32 -0.25 8.50 7.19
N ALA A 33 0.16 8.68 8.44
CA ALA A 33 0.70 7.61 9.27
C ALA A 33 -0.25 6.42 9.45
N ILE A 34 -1.56 6.68 9.48
CA ILE A 34 -2.57 5.63 9.58
C ILE A 34 -2.79 4.98 8.22
N ARG A 35 -2.90 5.79 7.16
CA ARG A 35 -3.07 5.26 5.80
C ARG A 35 -1.93 4.33 5.38
N GLN A 36 -0.71 4.65 5.76
CA GLN A 36 0.49 3.85 5.44
C GLN A 36 0.49 2.46 6.09
N VAL A 37 -0.12 2.31 7.26
CA VAL A 37 -0.17 1.03 7.99
C VAL A 37 -1.49 0.29 7.83
N SER A 38 -2.45 0.86 7.11
CA SER A 38 -3.79 0.29 6.92
C SER A 38 -3.86 -0.57 5.66
N PHE A 39 -4.63 -1.66 5.76
CA PHE A 39 -5.18 -2.37 4.62
C PHE A 39 -6.64 -1.93 4.47
N PHE A 40 -6.90 -1.14 3.47
CA PHE A 40 -8.17 -0.46 3.24
C PHE A 40 -8.65 -0.67 1.80
N SER A 41 -9.95 -0.80 1.62
CA SER A 41 -10.61 -0.66 0.31
C SER A 41 -11.84 0.21 0.50
N ALA A 42 -11.98 1.28 -0.29
CA ALA A 42 -13.06 2.25 -0.13
C ALA A 42 -14.44 1.57 -0.12
N THR A 43 -15.30 1.98 0.78
CA THR A 43 -16.66 1.46 0.96
C THR A 43 -16.76 -0.02 1.36
N VAL A 44 -15.65 -0.69 1.69
CA VAL A 44 -15.64 -2.05 2.22
C VAL A 44 -15.54 -1.98 3.74
N ASP A 45 -16.66 -2.11 4.41
CA ASP A 45 -16.79 -2.06 5.87
C ASP A 45 -16.84 -3.43 6.54
N LYS A 46 -16.87 -4.52 5.77
CA LYS A 46 -16.81 -5.88 6.32
C LYS A 46 -15.38 -6.35 6.48
N MET A 47 -14.99 -6.61 7.73
CA MET A 47 -13.67 -7.14 8.09
C MET A 47 -13.31 -8.40 7.32
N ARG A 48 -14.26 -9.34 7.16
CA ARG A 48 -14.05 -10.60 6.46
C ARG A 48 -13.64 -10.42 5.00
N VAL A 49 -14.22 -9.42 4.32
CA VAL A 49 -13.87 -9.11 2.94
C VAL A 49 -12.45 -8.57 2.84
N LEU A 50 -12.08 -7.61 3.70
CA LEU A 50 -10.70 -7.10 3.73
C LEU A 50 -9.68 -8.17 4.11
N ALA A 51 -10.02 -9.04 5.07
CA ALA A 51 -9.16 -10.15 5.47
C ALA A 51 -8.94 -11.13 4.32
N ALA A 52 -9.99 -11.46 3.58
CA ALA A 52 -9.90 -12.35 2.43
C ALA A 52 -9.10 -11.71 1.28
N TYR A 53 -9.32 -10.44 0.98
CA TYR A 53 -8.51 -9.71 -0.02
C TYR A 53 -7.03 -9.72 0.36
N LYS A 54 -6.71 -9.38 1.62
CA LYS A 54 -5.33 -9.39 2.10
C LYS A 54 -4.71 -10.78 2.00
N ARG A 55 -5.45 -11.84 2.37
CA ARG A 55 -5.00 -13.23 2.25
C ARG A 55 -4.73 -13.60 0.79
N MET A 56 -5.66 -13.33 -0.13
CA MET A 56 -5.48 -13.62 -1.56
C MET A 56 -4.25 -12.93 -2.14
N LEU A 57 -4.00 -11.67 -1.75
CA LEU A 57 -2.80 -10.93 -2.17
C LEU A 57 -1.53 -11.52 -1.57
N THR A 58 -1.59 -12.00 -0.33
CA THR A 58 -0.48 -12.71 0.33
C THR A 58 -0.20 -14.02 -0.37
N ASP A 59 -1.24 -14.83 -0.60
CA ASP A 59 -1.14 -16.12 -1.32
C ASP A 59 -0.53 -15.94 -2.72
N TRP A 60 -0.88 -14.86 -3.42
CA TRP A 60 -0.29 -14.54 -4.72
C TRP A 60 1.20 -14.18 -4.61
N ILE A 61 1.59 -13.34 -3.64
CA ILE A 61 3.00 -12.98 -3.41
C ILE A 61 3.80 -14.23 -3.04
N GLU A 62 3.27 -15.10 -2.18
CA GLU A 62 3.92 -16.34 -1.73
C GLU A 62 3.97 -17.41 -2.82
N GLY A 63 3.19 -17.29 -3.88
CA GLY A 63 2.98 -18.37 -4.84
C GLY A 63 2.35 -19.59 -4.18
N ALA A 64 1.47 -19.35 -3.19
CA ALA A 64 0.84 -20.40 -2.40
C ALA A 64 0.01 -21.35 -3.29
N THR A 65 0.16 -22.65 -3.05
CA THR A 65 -0.53 -23.70 -3.82
C THR A 65 -1.47 -24.51 -2.93
N GLU A 66 -2.38 -25.24 -3.57
CA GLU A 66 -3.24 -26.23 -2.95
C GLU A 66 -3.41 -27.44 -3.85
N GLU A 67 -3.73 -28.60 -3.25
CA GLU A 67 -4.06 -29.81 -3.99
C GLU A 67 -5.53 -29.75 -4.44
N VAL A 68 -5.73 -29.94 -5.74
CA VAL A 68 -7.06 -29.93 -6.38
C VAL A 68 -7.30 -31.26 -7.09
N GLN A 69 -8.56 -31.67 -7.16
CA GLN A 69 -8.96 -32.84 -7.94
C GLN A 69 -9.07 -32.42 -9.41
N GLY A 70 -8.13 -32.84 -10.21
CA GLY A 70 -8.13 -32.65 -11.65
C GLY A 70 -8.77 -33.81 -12.42
N PRO A 71 -8.95 -33.68 -13.73
CA PRO A 71 -9.55 -34.73 -14.58
C PRO A 71 -8.68 -36.01 -14.68
N TYR A 72 -7.40 -35.93 -14.34
CA TYR A 72 -6.45 -37.03 -14.36
C TYR A 72 -5.93 -37.43 -12.96
N GLY A 73 -6.61 -37.01 -11.88
CA GLY A 73 -6.23 -37.27 -10.51
C GLY A 73 -5.89 -35.99 -9.74
N GLN A 74 -5.16 -36.11 -8.62
CA GLN A 74 -4.72 -34.97 -7.85
C GLN A 74 -3.70 -34.13 -8.63
N ALA A 75 -3.85 -32.80 -8.57
CA ALA A 75 -2.95 -31.83 -9.19
C ALA A 75 -2.70 -30.67 -8.23
N THR A 76 -1.54 -30.05 -8.32
CA THR A 76 -1.19 -28.85 -7.56
C THR A 76 -1.59 -27.61 -8.37
N ALA A 77 -2.41 -26.74 -7.79
CA ALA A 77 -2.79 -25.46 -8.38
C ALA A 77 -2.42 -24.29 -7.49
N TYR A 78 -2.16 -23.12 -8.06
CA TYR A 78 -2.00 -21.90 -7.28
C TYR A 78 -3.34 -21.45 -6.69
N LYS A 79 -3.37 -21.09 -5.41
CA LYS A 79 -4.56 -20.53 -4.75
C LYS A 79 -5.03 -19.24 -5.40
N VAL A 80 -4.08 -18.38 -5.78
CA VAL A 80 -4.29 -17.19 -6.59
C VAL A 80 -3.16 -17.15 -7.61
N GLY A 81 -3.38 -17.62 -8.82
CA GLY A 81 -2.36 -17.69 -9.87
C GLY A 81 -2.22 -16.40 -10.68
N SER A 82 -3.28 -15.56 -10.66
CA SER A 82 -3.33 -14.36 -11.49
C SER A 82 -4.21 -13.26 -10.88
N GLN A 83 -4.11 -12.05 -11.45
CA GLN A 83 -5.04 -10.96 -11.15
C GLN A 83 -6.50 -11.33 -11.50
N ALA A 84 -6.70 -12.14 -12.55
CA ALA A 84 -8.04 -12.60 -12.94
C ALA A 84 -8.63 -13.52 -11.87
N ASP A 85 -7.83 -14.42 -11.28
CA ASP A 85 -8.26 -15.29 -10.18
C ASP A 85 -8.64 -14.46 -8.95
N PHE A 86 -7.85 -13.43 -8.62
CA PHE A 86 -8.21 -12.50 -7.55
C PHE A 86 -9.56 -11.83 -7.81
N VAL A 87 -9.82 -11.35 -9.03
CA VAL A 87 -11.11 -10.74 -9.40
C VAL A 87 -12.25 -11.74 -9.23
N LEU A 88 -12.09 -12.96 -9.75
CA LEU A 88 -13.11 -13.99 -9.68
C LEU A 88 -13.44 -14.37 -8.23
N GLN A 89 -12.43 -14.72 -7.43
CA GLN A 89 -12.61 -15.09 -6.03
C GLN A 89 -13.18 -13.94 -5.19
N SER A 90 -12.80 -12.70 -5.51
CA SER A 90 -13.36 -11.52 -4.85
C SER A 90 -14.84 -11.34 -5.14
N ARG A 91 -15.29 -11.57 -6.39
CA ARG A 91 -16.70 -11.52 -6.77
C ARG A 91 -17.53 -12.58 -6.07
N GLU A 92 -17.04 -13.81 -6.04
CA GLU A 92 -17.68 -14.91 -5.30
C GLU A 92 -17.84 -14.57 -3.81
N LEU A 93 -16.80 -14.01 -3.20
CA LEU A 93 -16.83 -13.55 -1.82
C LEU A 93 -17.88 -12.44 -1.60
N LEU A 94 -17.94 -11.45 -2.48
CA LEU A 94 -18.91 -10.34 -2.38
C LEU A 94 -20.36 -10.84 -2.47
N ILE A 95 -20.65 -11.82 -3.34
CA ILE A 95 -21.96 -12.48 -3.39
C ILE A 95 -22.25 -13.21 -2.08
N LYS A 96 -21.30 -14.02 -1.59
CA LYS A 96 -21.43 -14.77 -0.33
C LYS A 96 -21.69 -13.88 0.87
N GLU A 97 -21.07 -12.69 0.90
CA GLU A 97 -21.25 -11.71 1.97
C GLU A 97 -22.47 -10.79 1.77
N GLY A 98 -23.23 -10.98 0.69
CA GLY A 98 -24.43 -10.17 0.38
C GLY A 98 -24.13 -8.70 0.06
N LEU A 99 -22.92 -8.41 -0.45
CA LEU A 99 -22.48 -7.06 -0.80
C LEU A 99 -22.62 -6.75 -2.30
N ALA A 100 -22.82 -7.77 -3.12
CA ALA A 100 -23.05 -7.64 -4.55
C ALA A 100 -23.85 -8.83 -5.08
N SER A 101 -24.48 -8.63 -6.23
CA SER A 101 -25.13 -9.66 -7.03
C SER A 101 -24.37 -9.87 -8.35
N PRO A 102 -24.60 -10.95 -9.11
CA PRO A 102 -24.02 -11.13 -10.43
C PRO A 102 -24.35 -9.98 -11.42
N GLU A 103 -25.50 -9.35 -11.26
CA GLU A 103 -25.93 -8.22 -12.11
C GLU A 103 -25.06 -6.97 -11.88
N ASP A 104 -24.63 -6.75 -10.63
CA ASP A 104 -23.77 -5.60 -10.29
C ASP A 104 -22.43 -5.68 -11.02
N PHE A 105 -21.97 -6.87 -11.40
CA PHE A 105 -20.67 -7.04 -12.08
C PHE A 105 -20.64 -6.57 -13.52
N LYS A 106 -21.80 -6.23 -14.09
CA LYS A 106 -21.90 -5.59 -15.42
C LYS A 106 -21.54 -4.11 -15.39
N ASP A 107 -21.59 -3.49 -14.21
CA ASP A 107 -21.19 -2.10 -14.01
C ASP A 107 -19.69 -2.01 -13.67
N GLU A 108 -18.87 -1.63 -14.65
CA GLU A 108 -17.41 -1.55 -14.52
C GLU A 108 -16.90 -0.25 -13.88
N ARG A 109 -17.79 0.62 -13.36
CA ARG A 109 -17.36 1.84 -12.66
C ARG A 109 -16.55 1.52 -11.42
N LEU A 110 -15.54 2.34 -11.13
CA LEU A 110 -14.69 2.20 -9.93
C LEU A 110 -15.46 2.38 -8.60
N SER A 111 -16.64 3.00 -8.63
CA SER A 111 -17.52 3.10 -7.45
C SER A 111 -18.18 1.78 -7.09
N ASN A 112 -18.32 0.85 -8.03
CA ASN A 112 -18.84 -0.48 -7.80
C ASN A 112 -17.75 -1.38 -7.22
N ILE A 113 -17.96 -1.91 -6.01
CA ILE A 113 -16.98 -2.73 -5.30
C ILE A 113 -16.70 -4.07 -5.98
N GLY A 114 -17.60 -4.56 -6.82
CA GLY A 114 -17.51 -5.83 -7.56
C GLY A 114 -17.05 -5.67 -9.01
N SER A 115 -16.86 -4.44 -9.51
CA SER A 115 -16.39 -4.23 -10.87
C SER A 115 -14.97 -4.80 -11.09
N SER A 116 -14.69 -5.29 -12.30
CA SER A 116 -13.35 -5.77 -12.65
C SER A 116 -12.32 -4.67 -12.48
N GLU A 117 -12.63 -3.46 -12.92
CA GLU A 117 -11.70 -2.33 -12.83
C GLU A 117 -11.38 -1.95 -11.38
N ARG A 118 -12.37 -2.02 -10.49
CA ARG A 118 -12.15 -1.79 -9.05
C ARG A 118 -11.28 -2.87 -8.42
N LEU A 119 -11.58 -4.13 -8.67
CA LEU A 119 -10.84 -5.25 -8.09
C LEU A 119 -9.41 -5.34 -8.63
N LYS A 120 -9.20 -5.10 -9.93
CA LYS A 120 -7.85 -4.95 -10.51
C LYS A 120 -7.07 -3.81 -9.85
N LEU A 121 -7.74 -2.67 -9.59
CA LEU A 121 -7.11 -1.56 -8.90
C LEU A 121 -6.68 -1.92 -7.47
N VAL A 122 -7.52 -2.64 -6.72
CA VAL A 122 -7.18 -3.15 -5.38
C VAL A 122 -5.96 -4.05 -5.45
N PHE A 123 -5.96 -5.02 -6.36
CA PHE A 123 -4.85 -5.94 -6.57
C PHE A 123 -3.56 -5.19 -6.89
N ASN A 124 -3.55 -4.43 -7.99
CA ASN A 124 -2.35 -3.76 -8.48
C ASN A 124 -1.77 -2.79 -7.46
N THR A 125 -2.63 -1.98 -6.82
CA THR A 125 -2.16 -0.97 -5.87
C THR A 125 -1.48 -1.60 -4.67
N ASN A 126 -2.05 -2.64 -4.07
CA ASN A 126 -1.48 -3.28 -2.89
C ASN A 126 -0.18 -4.04 -3.21
N ILE A 127 -0.15 -4.76 -4.32
CA ILE A 127 1.05 -5.48 -4.78
C ILE A 127 2.17 -4.48 -5.09
N GLN A 128 1.89 -3.44 -5.87
CA GLN A 128 2.88 -2.43 -6.22
C GLN A 128 3.41 -1.69 -4.98
N GLN A 129 2.55 -1.31 -4.04
CA GLN A 129 2.99 -0.68 -2.80
C GLN A 129 3.92 -1.58 -1.98
N ALA A 130 3.60 -2.86 -1.85
CA ALA A 130 4.44 -3.81 -1.12
C ALA A 130 5.81 -4.00 -1.78
N GLN A 131 5.83 -4.20 -3.10
CA GLN A 131 7.05 -4.42 -3.88
C GLN A 131 7.93 -3.17 -3.97
N GLN A 132 7.33 -2.00 -4.20
CA GLN A 132 8.07 -0.74 -4.32
C GLN A 132 8.71 -0.34 -2.99
N LEU A 133 8.01 -0.50 -1.87
CA LEU A 133 8.59 -0.28 -0.54
C LEU A 133 9.79 -1.21 -0.30
N ALA A 134 9.64 -2.50 -0.55
CA ALA A 134 10.73 -3.47 -0.38
C ALA A 134 11.95 -3.13 -1.26
N THR A 135 11.70 -2.77 -2.50
CA THR A 135 12.74 -2.38 -3.46
C THR A 135 13.44 -1.10 -3.01
N TRP A 136 12.69 -0.09 -2.59
CA TRP A 136 13.22 1.18 -2.12
C TRP A 136 14.06 0.97 -0.85
N GLN A 137 13.52 0.30 0.17
CA GLN A 137 14.24 0.01 1.42
C GLN A 137 15.57 -0.69 1.15
N ARG A 138 15.58 -1.74 0.32
CA ARG A 138 16.81 -2.46 -0.03
C ARG A 138 17.86 -1.56 -0.69
N LYS A 139 17.43 -0.62 -1.55
CA LYS A 139 18.33 0.32 -2.23
C LYS A 139 18.92 1.34 -1.26
N VAL A 140 18.06 2.01 -0.50
CA VAL A 140 18.47 3.18 0.30
C VAL A 140 19.14 2.79 1.63
N SER A 141 18.90 1.59 2.16
CA SER A 141 19.56 1.09 3.37
C SER A 141 20.91 0.43 3.11
N ASN A 142 21.24 0.13 1.85
CA ASN A 142 22.52 -0.48 1.47
C ASN A 142 23.56 0.62 1.24
N PRO A 143 24.64 0.69 2.08
CA PRO A 143 25.66 1.73 1.96
C PRO A 143 26.41 1.69 0.62
N ASP A 144 26.68 0.52 0.06
CA ASP A 144 27.37 0.40 -1.23
C ASP A 144 26.47 0.87 -2.37
N TYR A 145 25.20 0.46 -2.33
CA TYR A 145 24.24 0.86 -3.36
C TYR A 145 24.02 2.38 -3.37
N ILE A 146 23.74 3.00 -2.20
CA ILE A 146 23.45 4.44 -2.15
C ILE A 146 24.68 5.29 -2.50
N ASN A 147 25.90 4.78 -2.24
CA ASN A 147 27.12 5.42 -2.66
C ASN A 147 27.41 5.26 -4.16
N GLN A 148 27.02 4.13 -4.77
CA GLN A 148 27.12 3.93 -6.22
C GLN A 148 26.03 4.69 -7.00
N PHE A 149 24.83 4.78 -6.43
CA PHE A 149 23.65 5.43 -7.00
C PHE A 149 23.02 6.41 -5.99
N PRO A 150 23.63 7.59 -5.77
CA PRO A 150 23.20 8.51 -4.71
C PRO A 150 21.89 9.27 -5.01
N ALA A 151 21.39 9.16 -6.23
CA ALA A 151 20.22 9.87 -6.71
C ALA A 151 19.34 8.96 -7.57
N ALA A 152 18.14 9.42 -7.85
CA ALA A 152 17.24 8.80 -8.81
C ALA A 152 16.63 9.82 -9.76
N ARG A 153 16.37 9.40 -10.98
CA ARG A 153 15.63 10.14 -12.00
C ARG A 153 14.17 9.76 -11.94
N PHE A 154 13.29 10.74 -11.97
CA PHE A 154 11.85 10.52 -12.00
C PHE A 154 11.39 10.33 -13.45
N ILE A 155 11.14 9.10 -13.85
CA ILE A 155 10.81 8.75 -15.25
C ILE A 155 9.39 8.22 -15.37
N ARG A 156 8.84 8.36 -16.57
CA ARG A 156 7.55 7.78 -16.95
C ARG A 156 7.74 6.53 -17.80
N THR A 157 6.98 5.49 -17.47
CA THR A 157 6.85 4.34 -18.37
C THR A 157 5.65 4.54 -19.30
N PRO A 158 5.66 3.90 -20.49
CA PRO A 158 4.52 3.94 -21.41
C PRO A 158 3.23 3.43 -20.78
N GLY A 159 2.07 3.89 -21.29
CA GLY A 159 0.76 3.37 -20.91
C GLY A 159 -0.18 4.36 -20.21
N VAL A 160 0.29 5.57 -19.91
CA VAL A 160 -0.55 6.62 -19.31
C VAL A 160 -1.25 7.40 -20.40
N THR A 161 -2.57 7.40 -20.39
CA THR A 161 -3.40 8.20 -21.32
C THR A 161 -3.64 9.62 -20.82
N SER A 162 -3.65 9.84 -19.51
CA SER A 162 -3.88 11.15 -18.88
C SER A 162 -2.90 11.37 -17.71
N PRO A 163 -1.66 11.77 -18.00
CA PRO A 163 -0.65 11.98 -16.97
C PRO A 163 -0.96 13.21 -16.11
N ARG A 164 -0.62 13.14 -14.82
CA ARG A 164 -0.82 14.27 -13.90
C ARG A 164 0.10 15.43 -14.27
N PRO A 165 -0.40 16.69 -14.29
CA PRO A 165 0.43 17.86 -14.63
C PRO A 165 1.70 17.97 -13.78
N ARG A 166 1.62 17.69 -12.47
CA ARG A 166 2.78 17.68 -11.55
C ARG A 166 3.84 16.67 -11.98
N HIS A 167 3.43 15.47 -12.40
CA HIS A 167 4.36 14.45 -12.88
C HIS A 167 4.96 14.80 -14.25
N ILE A 168 4.21 15.49 -15.12
CA ILE A 168 4.76 15.99 -16.38
C ILE A 168 5.87 17.00 -16.10
N ALA A 169 5.63 17.95 -15.19
CA ALA A 169 6.60 18.99 -14.83
C ALA A 169 7.86 18.42 -14.17
N ALA A 170 7.74 17.29 -13.45
CA ALA A 170 8.86 16.65 -12.76
C ALA A 170 9.54 15.53 -13.57
N GLU A 171 9.04 15.23 -14.76
CA GLU A 171 9.60 14.15 -15.58
C GLU A 171 11.06 14.43 -15.97
N ASN A 172 11.93 13.45 -15.79
CA ASN A 172 13.38 13.52 -15.96
C ASN A 172 14.14 14.34 -14.89
N GLU A 173 13.46 14.91 -13.89
CA GLU A 173 14.14 15.49 -12.73
C GLU A 173 14.99 14.45 -12.02
N VAL A 174 16.20 14.84 -11.64
CA VAL A 174 17.13 13.99 -10.87
C VAL A 174 17.25 14.57 -9.47
N ARG A 175 16.95 13.74 -8.47
CA ARG A 175 16.99 14.11 -7.06
C ARG A 175 17.71 13.06 -6.23
N ARG A 176 18.34 13.47 -5.14
CA ARG A 176 18.88 12.52 -4.16
C ARG A 176 17.77 11.67 -3.57
N TRP A 177 18.10 10.46 -3.13
CA TRP A 177 17.12 9.59 -2.47
C TRP A 177 16.56 10.19 -1.18
N ASP A 178 17.31 11.03 -0.49
CA ASP A 178 16.96 11.74 0.74
C ASP A 178 16.28 13.10 0.54
N ASP A 179 16.05 13.52 -0.70
CA ASP A 179 15.21 14.70 -1.02
C ASP A 179 13.72 14.36 -0.79
N PHE A 180 13.36 14.20 0.50
CA PHE A 180 12.00 13.83 0.86
C PHE A 180 10.96 14.89 0.54
N GLU A 181 11.35 16.16 0.49
CA GLU A 181 10.45 17.24 0.08
C GLU A 181 9.98 17.01 -1.35
N PHE A 182 10.89 16.76 -2.28
CA PHE A 182 10.54 16.47 -3.66
C PHE A 182 9.72 15.18 -3.78
N TRP A 183 10.21 14.07 -3.21
CA TRP A 183 9.55 12.77 -3.38
C TRP A 183 8.15 12.74 -2.77
N LEU A 184 7.95 13.32 -1.59
CA LEU A 184 6.63 13.40 -0.97
C LEU A 184 5.68 14.34 -1.73
N PHE A 185 6.21 15.44 -2.30
CA PHE A 185 5.42 16.32 -3.15
C PHE A 185 4.92 15.60 -4.41
N GLN A 186 5.76 14.76 -5.04
CA GLN A 186 5.33 13.96 -6.20
C GLN A 186 4.34 12.85 -5.82
N ASN A 187 4.24 12.47 -4.56
CA ASN A 187 3.33 11.43 -4.07
C ASN A 187 2.28 11.97 -3.09
N ALA A 188 1.96 13.24 -3.18
CA ALA A 188 1.04 13.89 -2.25
C ALA A 188 -0.42 13.47 -2.46
N ALA A 189 -1.22 13.52 -1.39
CA ALA A 189 -2.60 13.07 -1.38
C ALA A 189 -3.52 13.86 -2.32
N ASP A 190 -3.24 15.15 -2.54
CA ASP A 190 -4.04 16.04 -3.41
C ASP A 190 -4.06 15.55 -4.86
N ILE A 191 -2.99 14.90 -5.34
CA ILE A 191 -2.95 14.27 -6.67
C ILE A 191 -3.25 12.76 -6.64
N GLY A 192 -3.76 12.23 -5.53
CA GLY A 192 -4.07 10.82 -5.37
C GLY A 192 -2.87 9.95 -5.03
N GLY A 193 -1.81 10.53 -4.49
CA GLY A 193 -0.62 9.84 -4.01
C GLY A 193 -0.79 9.21 -2.63
N PHE A 194 0.25 8.54 -2.19
CA PHE A 194 0.28 7.73 -0.96
C PHE A 194 1.15 8.33 0.15
N GLU A 195 1.74 9.51 -0.08
CA GLU A 195 2.58 10.28 0.86
C GLU A 195 3.79 9.48 1.38
N VAL A 196 4.42 8.76 0.46
CA VAL A 196 5.64 7.99 0.67
C VAL A 196 6.68 8.37 -0.38
N PRO A 197 8.01 8.27 -0.09
CA PRO A 197 9.05 8.68 -1.03
C PRO A 197 9.41 7.60 -2.07
N TRP A 198 8.51 6.65 -2.30
CA TRP A 198 8.64 5.60 -3.32
C TRP A 198 7.33 5.42 -4.08
N GLY A 199 7.38 4.66 -5.17
CA GLY A 199 6.19 4.30 -5.95
C GLY A 199 5.27 3.26 -5.26
N PRO A 200 4.07 3.08 -5.78
CA PRO A 200 3.51 3.83 -6.91
C PRO A 200 3.18 5.29 -6.53
N TRP A 201 3.25 6.17 -7.52
CA TRP A 201 3.08 7.62 -7.36
C TRP A 201 1.61 8.04 -7.52
N GLY A 202 0.73 7.35 -6.82
CA GLY A 202 -0.72 7.41 -6.96
C GLY A 202 -1.27 6.35 -7.90
N PHE A 203 -2.58 6.21 -7.92
CA PHE A 203 -3.28 5.22 -8.75
C PHE A 203 -2.97 5.45 -10.25
N ASN A 204 -2.55 4.39 -10.94
CA ASN A 204 -2.24 4.41 -12.38
C ASN A 204 -1.22 5.50 -12.79
N SER A 205 -0.21 5.78 -11.97
CA SER A 205 0.72 6.87 -12.27
C SER A 205 1.80 6.51 -13.29
N TYR A 206 2.23 5.26 -13.32
CA TYR A 206 3.29 4.74 -14.21
C TYR A 206 4.63 5.48 -14.10
N MET A 207 4.86 6.20 -13.00
CA MET A 207 6.13 6.85 -12.72
C MET A 207 7.05 5.89 -11.95
N LEU A 208 8.35 5.98 -12.21
CA LEU A 208 9.40 5.18 -11.57
C LEU A 208 10.56 6.06 -11.09
N GLN A 209 11.37 5.51 -10.19
CA GLN A 209 12.66 6.02 -9.77
C GLN A 209 13.77 5.20 -10.43
N GLU A 210 14.39 5.75 -11.46
CA GLU A 210 15.56 5.16 -12.13
C GLU A 210 16.83 5.57 -11.39
N PRO A 211 17.67 4.62 -10.94
CA PRO A 211 18.91 4.95 -10.25
C PRO A 211 19.89 5.73 -11.13
N VAL A 212 20.47 6.80 -10.60
CA VAL A 212 21.46 7.64 -11.29
C VAL A 212 22.85 7.33 -10.74
N LYS A 213 23.79 7.00 -11.62
CA LYS A 213 25.19 6.71 -11.25
C LYS A 213 25.88 7.89 -10.59
N ARG A 214 26.80 7.62 -9.68
CA ARG A 214 27.57 8.63 -8.94
C ARG A 214 28.18 9.70 -9.84
N LYS A 215 28.89 9.32 -10.92
CA LYS A 215 29.51 10.28 -11.85
C LYS A 215 28.51 11.29 -12.42
N GLU A 216 27.31 10.85 -12.73
CA GLU A 216 26.25 11.75 -13.20
C GLU A 216 25.72 12.63 -12.08
N ALA A 217 25.51 12.09 -10.88
CA ALA A 217 25.07 12.86 -9.72
C ALA A 217 26.10 13.92 -9.32
N GLU A 218 27.39 13.63 -9.41
CA GLU A 218 28.50 14.61 -9.22
C GLU A 218 28.46 15.69 -10.29
N ARG A 219 28.30 15.34 -11.55
CA ARG A 219 28.18 16.28 -12.67
C ARG A 219 26.97 17.23 -12.49
N LEU A 220 25.89 16.73 -11.91
CA LEU A 220 24.67 17.51 -11.61
C LEU A 220 24.79 18.30 -10.29
N GLY A 221 25.90 18.20 -9.56
CA GLY A 221 26.10 18.90 -8.29
C GLY A 221 25.28 18.37 -7.11
N LEU A 222 24.69 17.17 -7.25
CA LEU A 222 23.85 16.54 -6.21
C LEU A 222 24.69 15.93 -5.09
N VAL A 223 25.91 15.52 -5.39
CA VAL A 223 26.91 15.02 -4.43
C VAL A 223 28.27 15.57 -4.81
N LYS A 224 29.14 15.79 -3.81
CA LYS A 224 30.53 16.21 -4.05
C LYS A 224 31.40 15.01 -4.40
N PRO A 225 32.49 15.17 -5.17
CA PRO A 225 33.50 14.13 -5.34
C PRO A 225 34.00 13.62 -3.99
N GLY A 226 33.97 12.30 -3.77
CA GLY A 226 34.39 11.67 -2.51
C GLY A 226 33.41 11.79 -1.35
N GLU A 227 32.26 12.45 -1.51
CA GLU A 227 31.22 12.50 -0.48
C GLU A 227 30.66 11.10 -0.19
N ILE A 228 30.61 10.71 1.07
CA ILE A 228 29.95 9.48 1.50
C ILE A 228 28.48 9.77 1.78
N VAL A 229 27.60 9.20 0.97
CA VAL A 229 26.15 9.31 1.17
C VAL A 229 25.74 8.30 2.23
N LYS A 230 25.12 8.79 3.31
CA LYS A 230 24.66 7.92 4.41
C LYS A 230 23.43 7.12 4.00
N PRO A 231 23.35 5.83 4.38
CA PRO A 231 22.13 5.06 4.22
C PRO A 231 20.93 5.72 4.88
N ILE A 232 19.78 5.54 4.27
CA ILE A 232 18.50 6.07 4.79
C ILE A 232 17.87 4.99 5.65
N ASP A 233 17.52 5.34 6.88
CA ASP A 233 16.72 4.47 7.73
C ASP A 233 15.28 4.44 7.20
N GLY A 234 14.97 3.37 6.47
CA GLY A 234 13.63 3.14 5.93
C GLY A 234 12.59 2.76 6.99
N SER A 235 13.00 2.46 8.22
CA SER A 235 12.09 2.02 9.29
C SER A 235 11.12 3.11 9.75
N ARG A 236 11.45 4.37 9.53
CA ARG A 236 10.57 5.50 9.85
C ARG A 236 9.28 5.52 9.02
N TRP A 237 9.29 4.86 7.85
CA TRP A 237 8.15 4.76 6.97
C TRP A 237 7.34 3.52 7.33
N GLY A 238 6.09 3.72 7.74
CA GLY A 238 5.28 2.66 8.32
C GLY A 238 5.69 2.29 9.76
N ALA A 239 6.50 3.14 10.40
CA ALA A 239 6.85 3.00 11.81
C ALA A 239 5.60 3.02 12.70
N PRO A 240 5.64 2.36 13.88
CA PRO A 240 4.58 2.45 14.88
C PRO A 240 4.19 3.89 15.19
N ALA A 241 2.90 4.15 15.35
CA ALA A 241 2.41 5.50 15.63
C ALA A 241 3.01 6.12 16.91
N ASP A 242 3.45 5.29 17.85
CA ASP A 242 4.17 5.70 19.06
C ASP A 242 5.60 6.23 18.81
N LYS A 243 6.21 5.87 17.66
CA LYS A 243 7.52 6.38 17.23
C LYS A 243 7.43 7.65 16.37
N LEU A 244 6.24 8.10 16.03
CA LEU A 244 6.05 9.37 15.34
C LEU A 244 6.33 10.53 16.30
N LYS A 245 7.01 11.59 15.80
CA LYS A 245 7.28 12.79 16.59
C LYS A 245 5.98 13.39 17.13
N ASP A 246 6.04 14.02 18.31
CA ASP A 246 4.87 14.52 19.04
C ASP A 246 3.93 15.43 18.24
N GLY A 247 4.42 16.24 17.32
CA GLY A 247 3.61 17.06 16.42
C GLY A 247 2.73 16.24 15.46
N THR A 248 3.18 15.03 15.08
CA THR A 248 2.40 14.12 14.23
C THR A 248 1.36 13.35 15.07
N LYS A 249 1.66 13.08 16.35
CA LYS A 249 0.71 12.43 17.29
C LYS A 249 -0.55 13.27 17.51
N ALA A 250 -0.43 14.60 17.51
CA ALA A 250 -1.58 15.49 17.69
C ALA A 250 -2.58 15.40 16.54
N ASN A 251 -2.12 15.16 15.30
CA ASN A 251 -2.97 15.02 14.12
C ASN A 251 -3.59 13.62 13.99
N ILE A 252 -3.12 12.63 14.76
CA ILE A 252 -3.69 11.28 14.81
C ILE A 252 -4.87 11.21 15.77
N LYS A 253 -5.14 12.29 16.53
CA LYS A 253 -6.26 12.33 17.48
C LYS A 253 -7.58 12.12 16.74
N ALA A 254 -8.14 10.93 16.97
CA ALA A 254 -9.52 10.58 16.70
C ALA A 254 -9.97 10.82 15.26
N ILE A 255 -9.54 9.94 14.36
CA ILE A 255 -10.12 9.86 13.03
C ILE A 255 -11.54 9.33 13.20
N PRO A 256 -12.55 10.09 12.78
CA PRO A 256 -13.89 9.55 12.66
C PRO A 256 -13.88 8.58 11.48
N LEU A 257 -13.60 7.31 11.76
CA LEU A 257 -13.97 6.23 10.86
C LEU A 257 -15.45 6.01 11.14
N GLU A 258 -16.31 6.42 10.22
CA GLU A 258 -17.69 5.94 10.22
C GLU A 258 -17.65 4.47 9.81
N ILE A 259 -17.45 3.61 10.79
CA ILE A 259 -17.50 2.18 10.62
C ILE A 259 -18.94 1.78 10.82
N SER A 260 -19.51 0.97 9.91
CA SER A 260 -20.87 0.45 10.10
C SER A 260 -20.98 -0.27 11.45
N ALA A 261 -22.16 -0.31 12.05
CA ALA A 261 -22.39 -1.00 13.32
C ALA A 261 -21.92 -2.45 13.27
N GLN A 262 -22.09 -3.13 12.12
CA GLN A 262 -21.61 -4.49 11.90
C GLN A 262 -20.08 -4.55 11.87
N GLY A 263 -19.40 -3.62 11.15
CA GLY A 263 -17.95 -3.53 11.11
C GLY A 263 -17.36 -3.23 12.49
N GLN A 264 -18.04 -2.39 13.30
CA GLN A 264 -17.64 -2.13 14.69
C GLN A 264 -17.73 -3.40 15.54
N ALA A 265 -18.82 -4.15 15.41
CA ALA A 265 -19.01 -5.41 16.14
C ALA A 265 -17.94 -6.46 15.74
N GLU A 266 -17.64 -6.59 14.45
CA GLU A 266 -16.60 -7.48 13.94
C GLU A 266 -15.21 -7.08 14.44
N LEU A 267 -14.89 -5.78 14.44
CA LEU A 267 -13.64 -5.25 14.99
C LEU A 267 -13.50 -5.49 16.49
N LYS A 268 -14.55 -5.24 17.26
CA LYS A 268 -14.58 -5.50 18.70
C LYS A 268 -14.44 -7.00 19.02
N ALA A 269 -15.10 -7.86 18.24
CA ALA A 269 -15.00 -9.31 18.39
C ALA A 269 -13.59 -9.85 18.10
N GLN A 270 -12.91 -9.28 17.10
CA GLN A 270 -11.60 -9.75 16.67
C GLN A 270 -10.45 -9.15 17.50
N PHE A 271 -10.57 -7.89 17.94
CA PHE A 271 -9.47 -7.11 18.51
C PHE A 271 -9.71 -6.65 19.95
N GLY A 272 -10.88 -6.92 20.51
CA GLY A 272 -11.28 -6.52 21.86
C GLY A 272 -12.19 -5.28 21.87
N SER A 273 -12.97 -5.17 22.96
CA SER A 273 -13.99 -4.10 23.15
C SER A 273 -13.42 -2.69 23.05
N ASP A 274 -12.16 -2.52 23.44
CA ASP A 274 -11.48 -1.23 23.52
C ASP A 274 -10.90 -0.76 22.18
N PHE A 275 -10.99 -1.58 21.12
CA PHE A 275 -10.47 -1.24 19.82
C PHE A 275 -11.21 -0.08 19.16
N ILE A 276 -12.52 0.00 19.41
CA ILE A 276 -13.39 1.10 18.99
C ILE A 276 -14.01 1.73 20.24
N ASN A 277 -13.85 3.03 20.40
CA ASN A 277 -14.47 3.77 21.49
C ASN A 277 -15.99 3.97 21.25
N ASP A 278 -16.71 4.47 22.27
CA ASP A 278 -18.17 4.67 22.23
C ASP A 278 -18.64 5.64 21.13
N ASN A 279 -17.74 6.42 20.57
CA ASN A 279 -18.00 7.34 19.46
C ASN A 279 -17.71 6.69 18.07
N GLY A 280 -17.54 5.38 17.98
CA GLY A 280 -17.25 4.66 16.74
C GLY A 280 -15.85 4.92 16.16
N LYS A 281 -14.91 5.41 16.99
CA LYS A 281 -13.54 5.73 16.57
C LYS A 281 -12.56 4.65 17.01
N ILE A 282 -11.60 4.32 16.13
CA ILE A 282 -10.52 3.40 16.50
C ILE A 282 -9.69 4.00 17.64
N SER A 283 -9.51 3.25 18.72
CA SER A 283 -8.62 3.61 19.80
C SER A 283 -7.17 3.49 19.36
N LEU A 284 -6.43 4.62 19.40
CA LEU A 284 -5.00 4.62 19.05
C LEU A 284 -4.19 3.68 19.95
N LYS A 285 -4.56 3.57 21.23
CA LYS A 285 -3.95 2.64 22.19
C LYS A 285 -4.14 1.19 21.74
N ALA A 286 -5.38 0.79 21.47
CA ALA A 286 -5.70 -0.55 21.02
C ALA A 286 -5.07 -0.88 19.64
N PHE A 287 -5.02 0.08 18.74
CA PHE A 287 -4.33 -0.04 17.46
C PHE A 287 -2.82 -0.30 17.63
N ASN A 288 -2.16 0.42 18.53
CA ASN A 288 -0.73 0.23 18.82
C ASN A 288 -0.46 -1.11 19.54
N GLU A 289 -1.37 -1.55 20.42
CA GLU A 289 -1.27 -2.87 21.06
C GLU A 289 -1.40 -4.01 20.04
N LEU A 290 -2.29 -3.88 19.07
CA LEU A 290 -2.41 -4.84 17.97
C LEU A 290 -1.13 -4.93 17.15
N ARG A 291 -0.55 -3.79 16.81
CA ARG A 291 0.72 -3.75 16.08
C ARG A 291 1.83 -4.43 16.87
N ARG A 292 1.93 -4.16 18.16
CA ARG A 292 2.88 -4.80 19.05
C ARG A 292 2.69 -6.33 19.10
N LYS A 293 1.44 -6.80 19.20
CA LYS A 293 1.10 -8.24 19.18
C LYS A 293 1.43 -8.90 17.83
N ALA A 294 1.32 -8.15 16.75
CA ALA A 294 1.68 -8.60 15.41
C ALA A 294 3.20 -8.51 15.13
N GLY A 295 4.02 -8.11 16.10
CA GLY A 295 5.47 -7.99 15.93
C GLY A 295 5.90 -6.79 15.06
N VAL A 296 5.09 -5.71 15.02
CA VAL A 296 5.28 -4.57 14.09
C VAL A 296 5.35 -3.24 14.85
#